data_3ccacfaf68bc467fd4c5c6cc3c4b5410
#
_entry.id   3ccacfaf68bc467fd4c5c6cc3c4b5410
#
_cell.length_a   1.000
_cell.length_b   1.000
_cell.length_c   1.000
_cell.angle_alpha   90.00
_cell.angle_beta   90.00
_cell.angle_gamma   90.00
#
_symmetry.space_group_name_H-M   'P 1'
#
loop_
_entity.id
_entity.type
_entity.pdbx_description
1 polymer ?
#
loop_
_entity_poly.entity_id
_entity_poly.type
_entity_poly.pdbx_seq_one_letter_code
_entity_poly.pdbx_strand_id
1 'polypeptide(L)'
;IGEMEQELIKQGIPRETILGNLCDIHLEILRDKLVDQKVEVESPHPVHSFMEEHKVILESLSALKTTLDRLRKAKSFKKFGPGLEKLRDSAHHLVEAESHHQREEESLFPKLEDHDITEPVAVMKSDHVEFRERKQALYQLAYNPKDYDFESFKTRCVELGEYLVEELESHIFKEDNIIYQVALQTLSEKEWEVVKRECDK
;
A
#
# COMPACT_ATOMS: atom_id res chain seq x y z
N ILE A 1 -4.71 -26.21 7.29
CA ILE A 1 -4.00 -25.32 6.36
C ILE A 1 -3.13 -26.15 5.41
N GLY A 2 -2.27 -27.08 5.89
CA GLY A 2 -1.27 -27.74 5.06
C GLY A 2 -1.76 -28.60 3.87
N GLU A 3 -2.89 -29.30 3.96
CA GLU A 3 -3.29 -30.24 2.88
C GLU A 3 -3.92 -29.50 1.68
N MET A 4 -4.75 -28.49 1.92
CA MET A 4 -5.36 -27.69 0.86
C MET A 4 -4.34 -26.81 0.16
N GLU A 5 -3.42 -26.22 0.90
CA GLU A 5 -2.31 -25.42 0.37
C GLU A 5 -1.41 -26.27 -0.55
N GLN A 6 -1.04 -27.48 -0.12
CA GLN A 6 -0.25 -28.41 -0.93
C GLN A 6 -0.97 -28.84 -2.23
N GLU A 7 -2.28 -28.98 -2.19
CA GLU A 7 -3.08 -29.33 -3.38
C GLU A 7 -3.11 -28.18 -4.39
N LEU A 8 -3.27 -26.93 -3.93
CA LEU A 8 -3.24 -25.75 -4.78
C LEU A 8 -1.87 -25.50 -5.42
N ILE A 9 -0.78 -25.76 -4.66
CA ILE A 9 0.59 -25.69 -5.20
C ILE A 9 0.79 -26.74 -6.29
N LYS A 10 0.30 -27.97 -6.11
CA LYS A 10 0.37 -29.03 -7.14
C LYS A 10 -0.42 -28.67 -8.41
N GLN A 11 -1.46 -27.87 -8.29
CA GLN A 11 -2.23 -27.34 -9.41
C GLN A 11 -1.54 -26.15 -10.11
N GLY A 12 -0.34 -25.77 -9.67
CA GLY A 12 0.48 -24.73 -10.28
C GLY A 12 0.19 -23.30 -9.82
N ILE A 13 -0.57 -23.14 -8.73
CA ILE A 13 -0.79 -21.83 -8.12
C ILE A 13 0.44 -21.48 -7.27
N PRO A 14 1.11 -20.33 -7.50
CA PRO A 14 2.24 -19.90 -6.71
C PRO A 14 1.89 -19.81 -5.21
N ARG A 15 2.81 -20.22 -4.36
CA ARG A 15 2.61 -20.21 -2.90
C ARG A 15 2.30 -18.80 -2.38
N GLU A 16 2.96 -17.78 -2.94
CA GLU A 16 2.76 -16.37 -2.61
C GLU A 16 1.32 -15.92 -2.87
N THR A 17 0.73 -16.35 -3.99
CA THR A 17 -0.67 -16.07 -4.33
C THR A 17 -1.65 -16.72 -3.36
N ILE A 18 -1.34 -17.95 -2.90
CA ILE A 18 -2.17 -18.66 -1.94
C ILE A 18 -2.13 -17.96 -0.58
N LEU A 19 -0.94 -17.56 -0.13
CA LEU A 19 -0.74 -16.87 1.14
C LEU A 19 -1.40 -15.49 1.12
N GLY A 20 -1.23 -14.70 0.05
CA GLY A 20 -1.89 -13.40 -0.11
C GLY A 20 -3.41 -13.52 0.01
N ASN A 21 -4.03 -14.40 -0.78
CA ASN A 21 -5.48 -14.61 -0.75
C ASN A 21 -6.00 -15.15 0.59
N LEU A 22 -5.25 -16.02 1.27
CA LEU A 22 -5.62 -16.50 2.60
C LEU A 22 -5.50 -15.40 3.65
N CYS A 23 -4.49 -14.53 3.56
CA CYS A 23 -4.35 -13.37 4.42
C CYS A 23 -5.54 -12.42 4.23
N ASP A 24 -5.95 -12.15 3.01
CA ASP A 24 -7.07 -11.24 2.71
C ASP A 24 -8.41 -11.80 3.24
N ILE A 25 -8.68 -13.09 3.05
CA ILE A 25 -9.88 -13.76 3.60
C ILE A 25 -9.86 -13.76 5.14
N HIS A 26 -8.74 -14.05 5.76
CA HIS A 26 -8.61 -14.00 7.22
C HIS A 26 -8.77 -12.57 7.75
N LEU A 27 -8.23 -11.59 7.06
CA LEU A 27 -8.37 -10.17 7.38
C LEU A 27 -9.82 -9.71 7.33
N GLU A 28 -10.56 -10.10 6.29
CA GLU A 28 -11.97 -9.74 6.16
C GLU A 28 -12.80 -10.31 7.31
N ILE A 29 -12.51 -11.56 7.72
CA ILE A 29 -13.20 -12.22 8.85
C ILE A 29 -12.80 -11.61 10.21
N LEU A 30 -11.55 -11.15 10.36
CA LEU A 30 -11.01 -10.68 11.62
C LEU A 30 -11.00 -9.14 11.74
N ARG A 31 -11.34 -8.42 10.68
CA ARG A 31 -11.25 -6.96 10.58
C ARG A 31 -11.86 -6.24 11.79
N ASP A 32 -13.07 -6.63 12.18
CA ASP A 32 -13.77 -6.02 13.32
C ASP A 32 -13.05 -6.25 14.64
N LYS A 33 -12.37 -7.40 14.79
CA LYS A 33 -11.61 -7.74 15.99
C LYS A 33 -10.23 -7.07 16.04
N LEU A 34 -9.62 -6.84 14.89
CA LEU A 34 -8.30 -6.21 14.78
C LEU A 34 -8.39 -4.69 14.99
N VAL A 35 -9.47 -4.05 14.54
CA VAL A 35 -9.71 -2.61 14.77
C VAL A 35 -9.82 -2.26 16.26
N ASP A 36 -10.28 -3.19 17.09
CA ASP A 36 -10.34 -2.99 18.56
C ASP A 36 -8.95 -3.06 19.24
N GLN A 37 -7.91 -3.55 18.55
CA GLN A 37 -6.53 -3.63 19.04
C GLN A 37 -5.71 -2.46 18.47
N LYS A 38 -6.06 -1.23 18.83
CA LYS A 38 -5.28 -0.05 18.36
C LYS A 38 -3.87 -0.08 18.93
N VAL A 39 -2.89 0.03 18.01
CA VAL A 39 -1.51 0.37 18.40
C VAL A 39 -1.49 1.83 18.82
N GLU A 40 -1.40 2.08 20.12
CA GLU A 40 -1.11 3.42 20.64
C GLU A 40 0.39 3.52 20.93
N VAL A 41 1.13 4.14 20.03
CA VAL A 41 2.54 4.47 20.22
C VAL A 41 2.70 5.98 20.10
N GLU A 42 3.38 6.56 21.06
CA GLU A 42 3.63 8.00 21.06
C GLU A 42 4.93 8.34 20.29
N SER A 43 4.98 9.58 19.76
CA SER A 43 6.22 10.14 19.23
C SER A 43 7.31 10.15 20.34
N PRO A 44 8.58 9.83 20.02
CA PRO A 44 9.18 9.71 18.68
C PRO A 44 9.41 8.26 18.21
N HIS A 45 8.45 7.36 18.41
CA HIS A 45 8.56 5.97 17.99
C HIS A 45 8.40 5.83 16.46
N PRO A 46 9.22 4.99 15.74
CA PRO A 46 9.12 4.83 14.28
C PRO A 46 7.72 4.44 13.79
N VAL A 47 7.05 3.52 14.46
CA VAL A 47 5.67 3.12 14.12
C VAL A 47 4.70 4.30 14.16
N HIS A 48 4.85 5.23 15.12
CA HIS A 48 4.04 6.44 15.14
C HIS A 48 4.24 7.26 13.85
N SER A 49 5.48 7.43 13.40
CA SER A 49 5.77 8.17 12.17
C SER A 49 5.19 7.48 10.94
N PHE A 50 5.33 6.17 10.83
CA PHE A 50 4.73 5.39 9.74
C PHE A 50 3.20 5.53 9.71
N MET A 51 2.53 5.41 10.85
CA MET A 51 1.08 5.57 10.94
C MET A 51 0.60 7.00 10.63
N GLU A 52 1.37 8.05 10.96
CA GLU A 52 1.04 9.43 10.56
C GLU A 52 1.18 9.61 9.04
N GLU A 53 2.17 8.99 8.42
CA GLU A 53 2.33 9.00 6.96
C GLU A 53 1.21 8.23 6.26
N HIS A 54 0.74 7.12 6.82
CA HIS A 54 -0.43 6.40 6.34
C HIS A 54 -1.67 7.30 6.25
N LYS A 55 -1.89 8.18 7.22
CA LYS A 55 -3.02 9.15 7.17
C LYS A 55 -2.93 10.05 5.93
N VAL A 56 -1.72 10.54 5.62
CA VAL A 56 -1.50 11.40 4.44
C VAL A 56 -1.70 10.61 3.13
N ILE A 57 -1.25 9.36 3.10
CA ILE A 57 -1.45 8.47 1.95
C ILE A 57 -2.95 8.20 1.75
N LEU A 58 -3.68 7.86 2.81
CA LEU A 58 -5.13 7.63 2.77
C LEU A 58 -5.92 8.87 2.32
N GLU A 59 -5.52 10.06 2.74
CA GLU A 59 -6.10 11.31 2.23
C GLU A 59 -5.88 11.47 0.71
N SER A 60 -4.68 11.14 0.23
CA SER A 60 -4.35 11.18 -1.20
C SER A 60 -5.16 10.14 -2.01
N LEU A 61 -5.36 8.94 -1.47
CA LEU A 61 -6.22 7.90 -2.07
C LEU A 61 -7.68 8.33 -2.13
N SER A 62 -8.20 8.96 -1.07
CA SER A 62 -9.56 9.52 -1.05
C SER A 62 -9.75 10.63 -2.10
N ALA A 63 -8.76 11.50 -2.26
CA ALA A 63 -8.75 12.53 -3.30
C ALA A 63 -8.70 11.91 -4.71
N LEU A 64 -7.88 10.88 -4.90
CA LEU A 64 -7.80 10.11 -6.14
C LEU A 64 -9.16 9.49 -6.48
N LYS A 65 -9.78 8.76 -5.56
CA LYS A 65 -11.10 8.14 -5.73
C LYS A 65 -12.15 9.14 -6.20
N THR A 66 -12.22 10.31 -5.53
CA THR A 66 -13.11 11.40 -5.93
C THR A 66 -12.82 11.91 -7.34
N THR A 67 -11.55 11.96 -7.72
CA THR A 67 -11.11 12.42 -9.03
C THR A 67 -11.44 11.41 -10.13
N LEU A 68 -11.30 10.12 -9.86
CA LEU A 68 -11.68 9.04 -10.77
C LEU A 68 -13.19 9.01 -11.03
N ASP A 69 -14.03 9.27 -10.02
CA ASP A 69 -15.48 9.40 -10.19
C ASP A 69 -15.89 10.55 -11.13
N ARG A 70 -15.14 11.63 -11.11
CA ARG A 70 -15.32 12.75 -12.06
C ARG A 70 -14.83 12.38 -13.47
N LEU A 71 -13.70 11.67 -13.55
CA LEU A 71 -13.14 11.20 -14.82
C LEU A 71 -14.09 10.24 -15.54
N ARG A 72 -14.71 9.29 -14.84
CA ARG A 72 -15.72 8.38 -15.40
C ARG A 72 -16.90 9.12 -16.07
N LYS A 73 -17.34 10.23 -15.47
CA LYS A 73 -18.45 11.04 -15.97
C LYS A 73 -18.05 11.99 -17.10
N ALA A 74 -16.76 12.27 -17.25
CA ALA A 74 -16.26 13.18 -18.27
C ALA A 74 -16.31 12.52 -19.66
N LYS A 75 -16.52 13.35 -20.68
CA LYS A 75 -16.61 12.92 -22.11
C LYS A 75 -15.46 13.49 -22.95
N SER A 76 -14.56 14.25 -22.38
CA SER A 76 -13.38 14.82 -23.05
C SER A 76 -12.44 15.45 -22.03
N PHE A 77 -11.18 15.65 -22.42
CA PHE A 77 -10.20 16.40 -21.62
C PHE A 77 -10.71 17.79 -21.22
N LYS A 78 -11.39 18.49 -22.14
CA LYS A 78 -11.96 19.81 -21.84
C LYS A 78 -13.00 19.76 -20.70
N LYS A 79 -13.82 18.71 -20.66
CA LYS A 79 -14.83 18.50 -19.61
C LYS A 79 -14.21 18.00 -18.29
N PHE A 80 -13.11 17.27 -18.37
CA PHE A 80 -12.35 16.83 -17.20
C PHE A 80 -11.48 17.96 -16.62
N GLY A 81 -11.02 18.92 -17.41
CA GLY A 81 -10.24 20.12 -17.12
C GLY A 81 -9.62 20.22 -15.72
N PRO A 82 -10.36 20.79 -14.72
CA PRO A 82 -9.84 20.91 -13.35
C PRO A 82 -9.55 19.58 -12.65
N GLY A 83 -10.11 18.46 -13.13
CA GLY A 83 -9.84 17.12 -12.61
C GLY A 83 -8.45 16.64 -12.95
N LEU A 84 -7.86 17.10 -14.05
CA LEU A 84 -6.51 16.70 -14.48
C LEU A 84 -5.44 17.20 -13.50
N GLU A 85 -5.56 18.41 -12.97
CA GLU A 85 -4.65 18.93 -11.94
C GLU A 85 -4.75 18.09 -10.67
N LYS A 86 -5.97 17.79 -10.21
CA LYS A 86 -6.19 16.94 -9.03
C LYS A 86 -5.65 15.53 -9.22
N LEU A 87 -5.77 14.97 -10.43
CA LEU A 87 -5.17 13.67 -10.75
C LEU A 87 -3.64 13.72 -10.67
N ARG A 88 -3.03 14.81 -11.16
CA ARG A 88 -1.58 15.04 -11.05
C ARG A 88 -1.13 15.16 -9.60
N ASP A 89 -1.84 15.96 -8.81
CA ASP A 89 -1.51 16.14 -7.39
C ASP A 89 -1.56 14.80 -6.65
N SER A 90 -2.65 14.02 -6.82
CA SER A 90 -2.78 12.70 -6.19
C SER A 90 -1.69 11.74 -6.67
N ALA A 91 -1.42 11.67 -7.98
CA ALA A 91 -0.40 10.80 -8.54
C ALA A 91 1.02 11.18 -8.07
N HIS A 92 1.29 12.48 -7.91
CA HIS A 92 2.55 13.01 -7.39
C HIS A 92 2.76 12.60 -5.93
N HIS A 93 1.79 12.85 -5.07
CA HIS A 93 1.87 12.48 -3.64
C HIS A 93 2.03 10.98 -3.45
N LEU A 94 1.35 10.15 -4.27
CA LEU A 94 1.52 8.69 -4.19
C LEU A 94 2.91 8.23 -4.62
N VAL A 95 3.56 8.92 -5.57
CA VAL A 95 4.96 8.64 -5.94
C VAL A 95 5.91 9.12 -4.84
N GLU A 96 5.69 10.28 -4.24
CA GLU A 96 6.52 10.78 -3.12
C GLU A 96 6.43 9.88 -1.88
N ALA A 97 5.26 9.25 -1.65
CA ALA A 97 5.07 8.27 -0.59
C ALA A 97 5.93 6.99 -0.73
N GLU A 98 6.68 6.84 -1.83
CA GLU A 98 7.62 5.73 -2.01
C GLU A 98 8.73 5.72 -0.95
N SER A 99 9.13 6.88 -0.45
CA SER A 99 10.10 6.99 0.65
C SER A 99 9.64 6.31 1.95
N HIS A 100 8.33 6.19 2.17
CA HIS A 100 7.73 5.44 3.26
C HIS A 100 8.04 3.94 3.14
N HIS A 101 7.66 3.33 2.01
CA HIS A 101 7.93 1.90 1.75
C HIS A 101 9.43 1.58 1.78
N GLN A 102 10.29 2.46 1.25
CA GLN A 102 11.74 2.26 1.32
C GLN A 102 12.25 2.21 2.76
N ARG A 103 11.76 3.07 3.64
CA ARG A 103 12.17 3.05 5.05
C ARG A 103 11.71 1.79 5.76
N GLU A 104 10.53 1.26 5.48
CA GLU A 104 10.10 -0.03 6.01
C GLU A 104 10.98 -1.17 5.50
N GLU A 105 11.24 -1.23 4.18
CA GLU A 105 12.08 -2.24 3.55
C GLU A 105 13.53 -2.20 4.05
N GLU A 106 14.05 -1.01 4.36
CA GLU A 106 15.45 -0.82 4.77
C GLU A 106 15.66 -0.88 6.29
N SER A 107 14.63 -0.59 7.10
CA SER A 107 14.77 -0.49 8.54
C SER A 107 13.99 -1.53 9.34
N LEU A 108 12.67 -1.61 9.15
CA LEU A 108 11.76 -2.43 9.94
C LEU A 108 11.75 -3.90 9.49
N PHE A 109 11.55 -4.13 8.20
CA PHE A 109 11.39 -5.47 7.66
C PHE A 109 12.59 -6.38 7.88
N PRO A 110 13.85 -5.92 7.74
CA PRO A 110 15.01 -6.76 8.08
C PRO A 110 15.03 -7.20 9.54
N LYS A 111 14.50 -6.38 10.45
CA LYS A 111 14.42 -6.74 11.86
C LYS A 111 13.36 -7.81 12.13
N LEU A 112 12.23 -7.75 11.43
CA LEU A 112 11.23 -8.81 11.49
C LEU A 112 11.76 -10.12 10.90
N GLU A 113 12.49 -10.07 9.80
CA GLU A 113 13.14 -11.23 9.18
C GLU A 113 14.20 -11.86 10.12
N ASP A 114 14.96 -11.05 10.88
CA ASP A 114 15.89 -11.51 11.92
C ASP A 114 15.18 -12.35 13.01
N HIS A 115 13.87 -12.17 13.19
CA HIS A 115 13.00 -12.90 14.13
C HIS A 115 12.13 -13.97 13.46
N ASP A 116 12.51 -14.48 12.29
CA ASP A 116 11.80 -15.52 11.53
C ASP A 116 10.40 -15.11 11.03
N ILE A 117 10.06 -13.80 11.04
CA ILE A 117 8.80 -13.27 10.51
C ILE A 117 9.00 -12.94 9.03
N THR A 118 9.17 -13.97 8.21
CA THR A 118 9.57 -13.81 6.80
C THR A 118 8.38 -13.81 5.84
N GLU A 119 7.36 -14.63 6.06
CA GLU A 119 6.22 -14.75 5.13
C GLU A 119 5.37 -13.47 5.06
N PRO A 120 4.94 -12.84 6.18
CA PRO A 120 4.21 -11.58 6.12
C PRO A 120 5.03 -10.45 5.47
N VAL A 121 6.32 -10.36 5.80
CA VAL A 121 7.23 -9.36 5.23
C VAL A 121 7.40 -9.57 3.71
N ALA A 122 7.49 -10.80 3.23
CA ALA A 122 7.58 -11.09 1.80
C ALA A 122 6.33 -10.63 1.03
N VAL A 123 5.13 -10.76 1.62
CA VAL A 123 3.88 -10.24 1.04
C VAL A 123 3.94 -8.72 0.96
N MET A 124 4.30 -8.01 2.04
CA MET A 124 4.42 -6.55 2.05
C MET A 124 5.40 -6.05 0.99
N LYS A 125 6.60 -6.65 0.90
CA LYS A 125 7.59 -6.31 -0.13
C LYS A 125 7.06 -6.54 -1.56
N SER A 126 6.30 -7.61 -1.78
CA SER A 126 5.66 -7.89 -3.09
C SER A 126 4.63 -6.81 -3.45
N ASP A 127 3.78 -6.43 -2.50
CA ASP A 127 2.80 -5.37 -2.67
C ASP A 127 3.50 -4.03 -3.02
N HIS A 128 4.59 -3.68 -2.33
CA HIS A 128 5.38 -2.47 -2.61
C HIS A 128 5.92 -2.41 -4.03
N VAL A 129 6.39 -3.54 -4.58
CA VAL A 129 6.86 -3.61 -5.98
C VAL A 129 5.71 -3.27 -6.93
N GLU A 130 4.53 -3.87 -6.74
CA GLU A 130 3.36 -3.61 -7.56
C GLU A 130 2.87 -2.16 -7.44
N PHE A 131 2.83 -1.61 -6.23
CA PHE A 131 2.43 -0.22 -6.00
C PHE A 131 3.39 0.75 -6.68
N ARG A 132 4.69 0.52 -6.60
CA ARG A 132 5.72 1.34 -7.23
C ARG A 132 5.50 1.45 -8.74
N GLU A 133 5.28 0.32 -9.40
CA GLU A 133 5.02 0.28 -10.84
C GLU A 133 3.73 1.02 -11.21
N ARG A 134 2.64 0.79 -10.47
CA ARG A 134 1.33 1.38 -10.77
C ARG A 134 1.25 2.86 -10.43
N LYS A 135 1.86 3.30 -9.32
CA LYS A 135 2.00 4.72 -8.98
C LYS A 135 2.73 5.46 -10.08
N GLN A 136 3.85 4.89 -10.56
CA GLN A 136 4.62 5.48 -11.65
C GLN A 136 3.84 5.50 -12.96
N ALA A 137 3.10 4.45 -13.28
CA ALA A 137 2.27 4.40 -14.49
C ALA A 137 1.13 5.46 -14.44
N LEU A 138 0.46 5.61 -13.30
CA LEU A 138 -0.57 6.64 -13.11
C LEU A 138 0.01 8.04 -13.22
N TYR A 139 1.19 8.28 -12.64
CA TYR A 139 1.93 9.54 -12.74
C TYR A 139 2.22 9.89 -14.20
N GLN A 140 2.78 8.95 -14.98
CA GLN A 140 3.08 9.16 -16.40
C GLN A 140 1.81 9.50 -17.22
N LEU A 141 0.70 8.82 -16.98
CA LEU A 141 -0.58 9.14 -17.61
C LEU A 141 -1.05 10.55 -17.27
N ALA A 142 -1.01 10.93 -15.99
CA ALA A 142 -1.48 12.24 -15.52
C ALA A 142 -0.67 13.39 -16.08
N TYR A 143 0.65 13.22 -16.25
CA TYR A 143 1.55 14.26 -16.74
C TYR A 143 1.66 14.32 -18.27
N ASN A 144 1.37 13.22 -18.98
CA ASN A 144 1.44 13.11 -20.43
C ASN A 144 0.08 12.79 -21.09
N PRO A 145 -1.02 13.49 -20.75
CA PRO A 145 -2.36 13.15 -21.25
C PRO A 145 -2.50 13.33 -22.76
N LYS A 146 -1.60 14.11 -23.39
CA LYS A 146 -1.60 14.38 -24.84
C LYS A 146 -1.16 13.18 -25.69
N ASP A 147 -0.52 12.18 -25.06
CA ASP A 147 -0.05 10.98 -25.73
C ASP A 147 -1.17 9.94 -25.92
N TYR A 148 -2.37 10.26 -25.44
CA TYR A 148 -3.51 9.36 -25.46
C TYR A 148 -4.77 10.06 -26.01
N ASP A 149 -5.64 9.28 -26.65
CA ASP A 149 -7.03 9.70 -26.81
C ASP A 149 -7.75 9.68 -25.45
N PHE A 150 -8.85 10.42 -25.34
CA PHE A 150 -9.51 10.60 -24.04
C PHE A 150 -10.08 9.30 -23.45
N GLU A 151 -10.61 8.39 -24.26
CA GLU A 151 -11.21 7.15 -23.77
C GLU A 151 -10.12 6.18 -23.28
N SER A 152 -9.02 6.03 -24.02
CA SER A 152 -7.87 5.23 -23.59
C SER A 152 -7.23 5.80 -22.31
N PHE A 153 -7.06 7.13 -22.24
CA PHE A 153 -6.59 7.81 -21.03
C PHE A 153 -7.51 7.51 -19.83
N LYS A 154 -8.82 7.69 -20.01
CA LYS A 154 -9.82 7.47 -18.97
C LYS A 154 -9.80 6.03 -18.45
N THR A 155 -9.85 5.05 -19.36
CA THR A 155 -9.85 3.63 -19.01
C THR A 155 -8.63 3.27 -18.18
N ARG A 156 -7.44 3.63 -18.66
CA ARG A 156 -6.18 3.30 -17.96
C ARG A 156 -6.03 3.99 -16.61
N CYS A 157 -6.43 5.28 -16.52
CA CYS A 157 -6.39 6.00 -15.24
C CYS A 157 -7.36 5.41 -14.23
N VAL A 158 -8.54 4.97 -14.68
CA VAL A 158 -9.53 4.34 -13.80
C VAL A 158 -9.02 2.99 -13.32
N GLU A 159 -8.52 2.12 -14.20
CA GLU A 159 -7.99 0.81 -13.83
C GLU A 159 -6.84 0.90 -12.83
N LEU A 160 -5.84 1.75 -13.11
CA LEU A 160 -4.69 1.92 -12.22
C LEU A 160 -5.09 2.57 -10.89
N GLY A 161 -5.95 3.60 -10.96
CA GLY A 161 -6.31 4.35 -9.78
C GLY A 161 -7.24 3.56 -8.85
N GLU A 162 -8.16 2.75 -9.37
CA GLU A 162 -9.01 1.87 -8.55
C GLU A 162 -8.18 0.82 -7.85
N TYR A 163 -7.28 0.17 -8.58
CA TYR A 163 -6.35 -0.78 -8.00
C TYR A 163 -5.56 -0.14 -6.84
N LEU A 164 -4.97 1.05 -7.07
CA LEU A 164 -4.20 1.73 -6.02
C LEU A 164 -5.07 2.10 -4.81
N VAL A 165 -6.32 2.52 -5.02
CA VAL A 165 -7.22 2.84 -3.90
C VAL A 165 -7.54 1.58 -3.10
N GLU A 166 -7.92 0.49 -3.74
CA GLU A 166 -8.38 -0.72 -3.06
C GLU A 166 -7.22 -1.45 -2.37
N GLU A 167 -6.14 -1.70 -3.12
CA GLU A 167 -5.05 -2.54 -2.61
C GLU A 167 -4.14 -1.79 -1.62
N LEU A 168 -3.88 -0.49 -1.83
CA LEU A 168 -3.05 0.27 -0.91
C LEU A 168 -3.81 0.60 0.40
N GLU A 169 -5.13 0.81 0.36
CA GLU A 169 -5.94 0.90 1.58
C GLU A 169 -5.92 -0.41 2.38
N SER A 170 -6.02 -1.56 1.68
CA SER A 170 -5.93 -2.89 2.29
C SER A 170 -4.53 -3.15 2.87
N HIS A 171 -3.50 -2.77 2.14
CA HIS A 171 -2.11 -2.91 2.56
C HIS A 171 -1.81 -2.09 3.84
N ILE A 172 -2.16 -0.81 3.86
CA ILE A 172 -2.04 0.05 5.04
C ILE A 172 -2.77 -0.56 6.24
N PHE A 173 -3.97 -1.11 6.02
CA PHE A 173 -4.70 -1.78 7.08
C PHE A 173 -3.93 -2.99 7.63
N LYS A 174 -3.28 -3.79 6.78
CA LYS A 174 -2.45 -4.95 7.20
C LYS A 174 -1.24 -4.47 8.02
N GLU A 175 -0.60 -3.39 7.62
CA GLU A 175 0.55 -2.82 8.35
C GLU A 175 0.14 -2.30 9.71
N ASP A 176 -0.85 -1.42 9.77
CA ASP A 176 -1.31 -0.81 11.01
C ASP A 176 -1.82 -1.83 12.04
N ASN A 177 -2.49 -2.89 11.60
CA ASN A 177 -3.20 -3.81 12.48
C ASN A 177 -2.50 -5.16 12.68
N ILE A 178 -1.52 -5.51 11.85
CA ILE A 178 -0.81 -6.78 11.95
C ILE A 178 0.70 -6.58 12.04
N ILE A 179 1.32 -5.99 11.00
CA ILE A 179 2.78 -5.94 10.91
C ILE A 179 3.37 -5.12 12.06
N TYR A 180 2.84 -3.93 12.30
CA TYR A 180 3.33 -3.08 13.39
C TYR A 180 3.02 -3.66 14.76
N GLN A 181 1.88 -4.37 14.94
CA GLN A 181 1.56 -5.07 16.18
C GLN A 181 2.57 -6.17 16.47
N VAL A 182 2.86 -7.00 15.46
CA VAL A 182 3.86 -8.06 15.56
C VAL A 182 5.23 -7.48 15.86
N ALA A 183 5.62 -6.40 15.18
CA ALA A 183 6.87 -5.71 15.42
C ALA A 183 7.00 -5.20 16.86
N LEU A 184 5.95 -4.55 17.39
CA LEU A 184 5.93 -4.03 18.76
C LEU A 184 6.02 -5.13 19.83
N GLN A 185 5.49 -6.31 19.55
CA GLN A 185 5.56 -7.46 20.48
C GLN A 185 6.89 -8.21 20.39
N THR A 186 7.60 -8.10 19.27
CA THR A 186 8.76 -8.94 18.95
C THR A 186 10.08 -8.21 19.16
N LEU A 187 10.18 -6.95 18.69
CA LEU A 187 11.43 -6.20 18.68
C LEU A 187 11.75 -5.63 20.06
N SER A 188 13.01 -5.76 20.47
CA SER A 188 13.54 -5.14 21.68
C SER A 188 13.75 -3.63 21.51
N GLU A 189 13.87 -2.88 22.62
CA GLU A 189 14.17 -1.45 22.62
C GLU A 189 15.44 -1.10 21.81
N LYS A 190 16.47 -1.95 21.88
CA LYS A 190 17.71 -1.74 21.12
C LYS A 190 17.51 -1.87 19.61
N GLU A 191 16.66 -2.78 19.17
CA GLU A 191 16.32 -2.95 17.76
C GLU A 191 15.50 -1.76 17.27
N TRP A 192 14.56 -1.26 18.07
CA TRP A 192 13.82 -0.03 17.78
C TRP A 192 14.72 1.21 17.66
N GLU A 193 15.77 1.31 18.48
CA GLU A 193 16.79 2.35 18.32
C GLU A 193 17.55 2.25 16.98
N VAL A 194 17.77 1.01 16.49
CA VAL A 194 18.36 0.79 15.16
C VAL A 194 17.38 1.21 14.08
N VAL A 195 16.13 0.73 14.12
CA VAL A 195 15.07 1.08 13.15
C VAL A 195 14.95 2.60 13.06
N LYS A 196 14.84 3.28 14.19
CA LYS A 196 14.74 4.75 14.24
C LYS A 196 15.91 5.43 13.54
N ARG A 197 17.14 5.03 13.84
CA ARG A 197 18.34 5.61 13.23
C ARG A 197 18.42 5.37 11.72
N GLU A 198 17.93 4.23 11.24
CA GLU A 198 17.87 3.96 9.80
C GLU A 198 16.77 4.78 9.11
N CYS A 199 15.62 5.00 9.77
CA CYS A 199 14.56 5.88 9.27
C CYS A 199 14.95 7.36 9.18
N ASP A 200 15.88 7.81 10.01
CA ASP A 200 16.33 9.21 10.09
C ASP A 200 17.45 9.56 9.06
N LYS A 201 17.89 8.60 8.21
CA LYS A 201 18.90 8.81 7.16
C LYS A 201 18.29 9.35 5.87
#